data_80236b7c0bc08eb8c5a07030fd60c85b
#
_entry.id   80236b7c0bc08eb8c5a07030fd60c85b
#
_cell.length_a   1.000
_cell.length_b   1.000
_cell.length_c   1.000
_cell.angle_alpha   90.00
_cell.angle_beta   90.00
_cell.angle_gamma   90.00
#
_symmetry.space_group_name_H-M   'P 1'
#
loop_
_entity.id
_entity.type
_entity.pdbx_description
1 polymer ?
#
loop_
_entity_poly.entity_id
_entity_poly.type
_entity_poly.pdbx_seq_one_letter_code
_entity_poly.pdbx_strand_id
1 'polypeptide(L)'
;MTEAGNNYSEKKTQLHISVRNLVEFIFREGDIDNRSSRAMSADAMMEGTRIHRKIQGSMGKEYQAEVPLSLVVEGDLYELTVEGRADGIFTEDGKCFVDEIKGMYRRVELFEKPVFVHRAQAMCYAYIFALQNNMETIGIQMTYCNLETEQTKYFREEFSFEEIKKWFDDLMEEYGKWATFQCEMKNQRQASIKELDFPFEYRPGQKKLVSDVYRTIMRQKLLFMQAPTGVGKTISTIFPAVKAVGEELADRIFYLTAKTITAAVAKETFALLEKNGYRAKTIQITAKEKLCPCDEMECNPVTCPYAKGHFDRVNDAVFDLLHRCEMIERDDILSQADRYTVCPFELCLDTASWCDNIICDYNYVFDPNVYLKRFFQEGIKGDYIFLIDEAHNMVERSRQMYSAQIYKEDFLTVKRIMKEHSRSIEKALEKCNKILLGMKRECENYTVYDTFGNMVFSFMRLMTLLDEFLQKANEFPRSEERRVGKECRSRWSPYH
;
A
#
# COMPACT_ATOMS: atom_id res chain seq x y z
N MET A 1 42.89 -26.07 -31.82
CA MET A 1 41.48 -26.06 -31.55
C MET A 1 41.29 -25.08 -30.40
N THR A 2 40.96 -23.87 -30.74
CA THR A 2 40.76 -22.74 -29.81
C THR A 2 39.35 -22.80 -29.27
N GLU A 3 39.23 -22.94 -27.97
CA GLU A 3 37.97 -22.78 -27.24
C GLU A 3 37.46 -21.33 -27.45
N ALA A 4 36.40 -21.20 -28.18
CA ALA A 4 35.64 -19.96 -28.26
C ALA A 4 34.85 -19.84 -26.94
N GLY A 5 35.37 -19.07 -26.00
CA GLY A 5 34.66 -18.67 -24.83
C GLY A 5 33.38 -17.92 -25.20
N ASN A 6 32.24 -18.51 -24.89
CA ASN A 6 30.92 -17.93 -25.10
C ASN A 6 30.72 -16.86 -24.03
N ASN A 7 31.21 -15.64 -24.25
CA ASN A 7 30.89 -14.47 -23.45
C ASN A 7 29.51 -13.97 -23.83
N TYR A 8 28.47 -14.68 -23.42
CA TYR A 8 27.15 -14.06 -23.22
C TYR A 8 27.24 -13.30 -21.89
N SER A 9 27.56 -12.02 -21.94
CA SER A 9 27.27 -11.11 -20.83
C SER A 9 25.75 -11.19 -20.62
N GLU A 10 25.31 -11.91 -19.59
CA GLU A 10 23.91 -11.92 -19.19
C GLU A 10 23.50 -10.46 -18.95
N LYS A 11 22.51 -10.00 -19.71
CA LYS A 11 22.03 -8.62 -19.62
C LYS A 11 21.44 -8.40 -18.24
N LYS A 12 22.09 -7.56 -17.41
CA LYS A 12 21.61 -7.23 -16.08
C LYS A 12 20.17 -6.71 -16.10
N THR A 13 19.38 -7.08 -15.12
CA THR A 13 17.99 -6.62 -14.98
C THR A 13 17.98 -5.13 -14.58
N GLN A 14 17.25 -4.31 -15.32
CA GLN A 14 17.05 -2.90 -14.99
C GLN A 14 16.00 -2.76 -13.89
N LEU A 15 16.37 -2.19 -12.75
CA LEU A 15 15.50 -1.90 -11.64
C LEU A 15 15.44 -0.39 -11.39
N HIS A 16 14.30 0.10 -10.92
CA HIS A 16 14.08 1.50 -10.57
C HIS A 16 13.43 1.61 -9.21
N ILE A 17 13.94 2.50 -8.37
CA ILE A 17 13.32 2.84 -7.10
C ILE A 17 13.47 4.34 -6.81
N SER A 18 12.42 4.95 -6.30
CA SER A 18 12.54 6.32 -5.79
C SER A 18 13.27 6.33 -4.43
N VAL A 19 14.04 7.38 -4.17
CA VAL A 19 14.71 7.59 -2.86
C VAL A 19 13.71 7.44 -1.73
N ARG A 20 12.52 8.03 -1.87
CA ARG A 20 11.47 7.93 -0.87
C ARG A 20 11.06 6.48 -0.59
N ASN A 21 10.74 5.72 -1.63
CA ASN A 21 10.31 4.32 -1.48
C ASN A 21 11.43 3.44 -0.91
N LEU A 22 12.68 3.71 -1.27
CA LEU A 22 13.85 3.01 -0.77
C LEU A 22 13.97 3.18 0.76
N VAL A 23 13.99 4.43 1.24
CA VAL A 23 14.18 4.69 2.67
C VAL A 23 12.93 4.31 3.49
N GLU A 24 11.71 4.53 2.97
CA GLU A 24 10.48 4.10 3.63
C GLU A 24 10.39 2.58 3.73
N PHE A 25 10.95 1.84 2.77
CA PHE A 25 10.97 0.37 2.81
C PHE A 25 12.02 -0.18 3.77
N ILE A 26 13.27 0.30 3.69
CA ILE A 26 14.37 -0.25 4.52
C ILE A 26 14.28 0.22 5.97
N PHE A 27 13.94 1.48 6.19
CA PHE A 27 13.95 2.11 7.51
C PHE A 27 12.57 2.28 8.14
N ARG A 28 11.58 1.54 7.67
CA ARG A 28 10.28 1.53 8.35
C ARG A 28 10.44 0.98 9.77
N GLU A 29 9.89 1.69 10.74
CA GLU A 29 10.01 1.36 12.16
C GLU A 29 8.72 1.65 12.91
N GLY A 30 8.55 1.02 14.08
CA GLY A 30 7.50 1.31 15.03
C GLY A 30 6.24 0.45 14.87
N ASP A 31 5.12 1.01 15.25
CA ASP A 31 3.88 0.30 15.54
C ASP A 31 2.83 0.49 14.45
N ILE A 32 1.94 -0.50 14.29
CA ILE A 32 0.64 -0.25 13.66
C ILE A 32 -0.23 0.47 14.70
N ASP A 33 -0.70 1.67 14.38
CA ASP A 33 -1.63 2.42 15.22
C ASP A 33 -2.73 3.09 14.39
N ASN A 34 -3.93 2.53 14.43
CA ASN A 34 -5.09 3.04 13.72
C ASN A 34 -5.87 4.14 14.47
N ARG A 35 -5.45 4.49 15.70
CA ARG A 35 -6.13 5.51 16.51
C ARG A 35 -5.90 6.93 15.99
N SER A 36 -4.75 7.17 15.36
CA SER A 36 -4.30 8.48 14.89
C SER A 36 -4.30 8.65 13.37
N SER A 37 -4.77 7.65 12.61
CA SER A 37 -4.82 7.74 11.16
C SER A 37 -5.90 8.73 10.71
N ARG A 38 -5.57 10.02 10.66
CA ARG A 38 -6.20 10.89 9.66
C ARG A 38 -5.77 10.35 8.30
N ALA A 39 -6.72 9.81 7.54
CA ALA A 39 -6.50 9.73 6.10
C ALA A 39 -6.06 11.12 5.66
N MET A 40 -4.88 11.23 5.02
CA MET A 40 -4.46 12.52 4.45
C MET A 40 -5.53 12.90 3.45
N SER A 41 -6.34 13.90 3.80
CA SER A 41 -7.36 14.43 2.91
C SER A 41 -6.66 15.05 1.70
N ALA A 42 -7.33 15.10 0.55
CA ALA A 42 -6.82 15.84 -0.62
C ALA A 42 -6.42 17.26 -0.24
N ASP A 43 -7.14 17.88 0.71
CA ASP A 43 -6.84 19.20 1.27
C ASP A 43 -5.47 19.22 1.98
N ALA A 44 -5.10 18.18 2.71
CA ALA A 44 -3.80 18.09 3.37
C ALA A 44 -2.64 17.97 2.38
N MET A 45 -2.84 17.27 1.26
CA MET A 45 -1.84 17.20 0.17
C MET A 45 -1.68 18.55 -0.54
N MET A 46 -2.78 19.24 -0.82
CA MET A 46 -2.76 20.57 -1.42
C MET A 46 -2.07 21.58 -0.49
N GLU A 47 -2.37 21.53 0.80
CA GLU A 47 -1.77 22.40 1.79
C GLU A 47 -0.26 22.12 1.96
N GLY A 48 0.14 20.86 1.97
CA GLY A 48 1.55 20.48 1.94
C GLY A 48 2.28 21.08 0.74
N THR A 49 1.72 20.96 -0.46
CA THR A 49 2.30 21.55 -1.68
C THR A 49 2.39 23.09 -1.61
N ARG A 50 1.39 23.73 -1.06
CA ARG A 50 1.38 25.19 -0.84
C ARG A 50 2.53 25.62 0.07
N ILE A 51 2.70 24.92 1.18
CA ILE A 51 3.75 25.21 2.16
C ILE A 51 5.15 24.98 1.57
N HIS A 52 5.38 23.89 0.83
CA HIS A 52 6.64 23.67 0.14
C HIS A 52 7.01 24.86 -0.75
N ARG A 53 6.11 25.27 -1.64
CA ARG A 53 6.35 26.42 -2.54
C ARG A 53 6.61 27.73 -1.78
N LYS A 54 5.90 27.93 -0.66
CA LYS A 54 6.09 29.12 0.18
C LYS A 54 7.48 29.15 0.81
N ILE A 55 7.93 28.04 1.39
CA ILE A 55 9.25 27.93 2.00
C ILE A 55 10.33 28.09 0.91
N GLN A 56 10.26 27.36 -0.19
CA GLN A 56 11.18 27.47 -1.32
C GLN A 56 11.29 28.91 -1.83
N GLY A 57 10.16 29.61 -1.98
CA GLY A 57 10.13 31.03 -2.41
C GLY A 57 10.72 32.00 -1.39
N SER A 58 10.83 31.65 -0.11
CA SER A 58 11.40 32.51 0.94
C SER A 58 12.91 32.34 1.14
N MET A 59 13.52 31.29 0.58
CA MET A 59 14.91 30.91 0.84
C MET A 59 15.98 31.70 0.06
N GLY A 60 15.57 32.64 -0.79
CA GLY A 60 16.51 33.53 -1.51
C GLY A 60 16.99 32.96 -2.85
N LYS A 61 17.92 33.71 -3.51
CA LYS A 61 18.31 33.44 -4.90
C LYS A 61 19.27 32.25 -5.09
N GLU A 62 19.96 31.85 -4.04
CA GLU A 62 20.93 30.75 -4.09
C GLU A 62 20.26 29.39 -3.79
N TYR A 63 18.98 29.37 -3.53
CA TYR A 63 18.20 28.17 -3.29
C TYR A 63 17.68 27.59 -4.62
N GLN A 64 18.12 26.40 -4.96
CA GLN A 64 17.66 25.64 -6.12
C GLN A 64 16.56 24.69 -5.66
N ALA A 65 15.31 24.99 -6.03
CA ALA A 65 14.15 24.18 -5.66
C ALA A 65 13.97 22.98 -6.63
N GLU A 66 13.42 21.90 -6.14
CA GLU A 66 12.97 20.74 -6.94
C GLU A 66 14.09 20.12 -7.81
N VAL A 67 15.26 19.88 -7.23
CA VAL A 67 16.44 19.39 -7.96
C VAL A 67 16.34 17.90 -8.26
N PRO A 68 16.25 17.47 -9.52
CA PRO A 68 16.22 16.05 -9.87
C PRO A 68 17.59 15.42 -9.66
N LEU A 69 17.63 14.29 -8.99
CA LEU A 69 18.84 13.52 -8.67
C LEU A 69 18.62 12.05 -9.03
N SER A 70 19.63 11.42 -9.60
CA SER A 70 19.59 10.02 -10.00
C SER A 70 20.98 9.40 -9.91
N LEU A 71 21.05 8.15 -9.47
CA LEU A 71 22.29 7.37 -9.40
C LEU A 71 22.01 5.94 -9.83
N VAL A 72 22.91 5.36 -10.64
CA VAL A 72 22.87 3.94 -10.97
C VAL A 72 23.84 3.20 -10.05
N VAL A 73 23.30 2.20 -9.34
CA VAL A 73 24.05 1.29 -8.47
C VAL A 73 24.11 -0.08 -9.15
N GLU A 74 25.32 -0.58 -9.36
CA GLU A 74 25.52 -1.88 -9.98
C GLU A 74 25.54 -3.01 -8.94
N GLY A 75 24.71 -4.04 -9.17
CA GLY A 75 24.80 -5.34 -8.51
C GLY A 75 25.25 -6.43 -9.50
N ASP A 76 25.38 -7.66 -9.03
CA ASP A 76 25.79 -8.78 -9.88
C ASP A 76 24.74 -9.12 -10.96
N LEU A 77 23.44 -9.09 -10.58
CA LEU A 77 22.31 -9.46 -11.44
C LEU A 77 21.52 -8.26 -11.95
N TYR A 78 21.77 -7.05 -11.46
CA TYR A 78 20.96 -5.87 -11.76
C TYR A 78 21.77 -4.59 -11.93
N GLU A 79 21.15 -3.63 -12.57
CA GLU A 79 21.49 -2.20 -12.51
C GLU A 79 20.29 -1.48 -11.86
N LEU A 80 20.48 -0.91 -10.67
CA LEU A 80 19.44 -0.23 -9.91
C LEU A 80 19.56 1.27 -10.09
N THR A 81 18.56 1.89 -10.69
CA THR A 81 18.44 3.34 -10.73
C THR A 81 17.71 3.81 -9.46
N VAL A 82 18.44 4.55 -8.61
CA VAL A 82 17.91 5.25 -7.44
C VAL A 82 17.69 6.70 -7.84
N GLU A 83 16.45 7.18 -7.82
CA GLU A 83 16.13 8.51 -8.32
C GLU A 83 15.11 9.25 -7.44
N GLY A 84 15.07 10.57 -7.56
CA GLY A 84 14.09 11.39 -6.90
C GLY A 84 14.34 12.88 -7.12
N ARG A 85 13.70 13.68 -6.31
CA ARG A 85 13.78 15.13 -6.39
C ARG A 85 13.96 15.69 -4.99
N ALA A 86 15.11 16.33 -4.75
CA ALA A 86 15.35 17.06 -3.51
C ALA A 86 14.47 18.31 -3.48
N ASP A 87 13.84 18.60 -2.34
CA ASP A 87 12.98 19.78 -2.17
C ASP A 87 13.76 21.08 -2.41
N GLY A 88 15.05 21.09 -2.00
CA GLY A 88 15.94 22.20 -2.31
C GLY A 88 17.41 21.90 -2.06
N ILE A 89 18.27 22.68 -2.73
CA ILE A 89 19.72 22.70 -2.50
C ILE A 89 20.18 24.15 -2.42
N PHE A 90 20.98 24.51 -1.42
CA PHE A 90 21.47 25.87 -1.22
C PHE A 90 22.86 25.90 -0.62
N THR A 91 23.52 27.04 -0.76
CA THR A 91 24.83 27.28 -0.15
C THR A 91 24.70 28.40 0.89
N GLU A 92 25.23 28.17 2.08
CA GLU A 92 25.29 29.14 3.16
C GLU A 92 26.68 29.07 3.81
N ASP A 93 27.32 30.20 3.97
CA ASP A 93 28.70 30.32 4.53
C ASP A 93 29.73 29.40 3.85
N GLY A 94 29.60 29.21 2.54
CA GLY A 94 30.48 28.37 1.73
C GLY A 94 30.23 26.85 1.89
N LYS A 95 29.16 26.44 2.62
CA LYS A 95 28.75 25.05 2.78
C LYS A 95 27.46 24.79 2.00
N CYS A 96 27.41 23.67 1.32
CA CYS A 96 26.25 23.24 0.56
C CYS A 96 25.34 22.34 1.40
N PHE A 97 24.05 22.62 1.37
CA PHE A 97 23.01 21.86 2.09
C PHE A 97 21.94 21.35 1.16
N VAL A 98 21.50 20.12 1.37
CA VAL A 98 20.27 19.57 0.80
C VAL A 98 19.15 19.76 1.81
N ASP A 99 18.06 20.40 1.39
CA ASP A 99 16.88 20.68 2.21
C ASP A 99 15.75 19.69 1.90
N GLU A 100 15.17 19.11 2.95
CA GLU A 100 14.00 18.25 2.88
C GLU A 100 12.88 18.88 3.71
N ILE A 101 11.80 19.28 3.06
CA ILE A 101 10.69 20.03 3.65
C ILE A 101 9.54 19.07 4.00
N LYS A 102 9.04 19.16 5.23
CA LYS A 102 7.90 18.34 5.69
C LYS A 102 6.83 19.22 6.36
N GLY A 103 5.67 19.29 5.72
CA GLY A 103 4.47 19.89 6.30
C GLY A 103 3.73 18.92 7.23
N MET A 104 3.30 19.37 8.40
CA MET A 104 2.59 18.55 9.35
C MET A 104 1.64 19.34 10.24
N TYR A 105 0.60 18.70 10.78
CA TYR A 105 -0.32 19.31 11.73
C TYR A 105 0.15 19.25 13.19
N ARG A 106 1.27 18.55 13.45
CA ARG A 106 1.86 18.47 14.81
C ARG A 106 2.63 19.76 15.14
N ARG A 107 2.70 20.06 16.43
CA ARG A 107 3.48 21.21 16.93
C ARG A 107 4.97 20.93 16.71
N VAL A 108 5.56 21.69 15.78
CA VAL A 108 6.97 21.49 15.35
C VAL A 108 7.97 21.83 16.45
N GLU A 109 7.59 22.68 17.40
CA GLU A 109 8.43 23.08 18.53
C GLU A 109 8.79 21.89 19.44
N LEU A 110 7.91 20.89 19.50
CA LEU A 110 8.08 19.70 20.35
C LEU A 110 9.04 18.65 19.77
N PHE A 111 9.50 18.82 18.52
CA PHE A 111 10.48 17.90 17.94
C PHE A 111 11.87 18.18 18.52
N GLU A 112 12.45 17.22 19.17
CA GLU A 112 13.83 17.29 19.68
C GLU A 112 14.86 16.83 18.64
N LYS A 113 14.44 15.92 17.71
CA LYS A 113 15.26 15.37 16.63
C LYS A 113 14.42 15.17 15.38
N PRO A 114 15.03 15.12 14.19
CA PRO A 114 14.31 14.83 12.96
C PRO A 114 13.77 13.39 12.96
N VAL A 115 12.68 13.17 12.20
CA VAL A 115 12.17 11.83 11.93
C VAL A 115 13.20 11.08 11.09
N PHE A 116 13.55 9.86 11.49
CA PHE A 116 14.66 9.13 10.91
C PHE A 116 14.52 8.91 9.39
N VAL A 117 13.34 8.50 8.92
CA VAL A 117 13.08 8.28 7.47
C VAL A 117 13.24 9.57 6.65
N HIS A 118 12.80 10.71 7.19
CA HIS A 118 12.98 12.00 6.50
C HIS A 118 14.46 12.39 6.43
N ARG A 119 15.19 12.18 7.54
CA ARG A 119 16.64 12.38 7.58
C ARG A 119 17.35 11.49 6.57
N ALA A 120 17.00 10.21 6.50
CA ALA A 120 17.54 9.26 5.54
C ALA A 120 17.27 9.69 4.07
N GLN A 121 16.10 10.24 3.78
CA GLN A 121 15.76 10.79 2.46
C GLN A 121 16.71 11.94 2.09
N ALA A 122 16.91 12.91 2.99
CA ALA A 122 17.85 14.01 2.79
C ALA A 122 19.29 13.52 2.61
N MET A 123 19.73 12.51 3.38
CA MET A 123 21.05 11.91 3.26
C MET A 123 21.26 11.22 1.90
N CYS A 124 20.27 10.50 1.36
CA CYS A 124 20.35 9.93 0.02
C CYS A 124 20.58 11.01 -1.03
N TYR A 125 19.80 12.08 -1.01
CA TYR A 125 19.96 13.20 -1.94
C TYR A 125 21.31 13.90 -1.76
N ALA A 126 21.76 14.10 -0.53
CA ALA A 126 23.05 14.71 -0.25
C ALA A 126 24.19 13.85 -0.79
N TYR A 127 24.19 12.53 -0.60
CA TYR A 127 25.19 11.65 -1.18
C TYR A 127 25.23 11.72 -2.70
N ILE A 128 24.05 11.61 -3.36
CA ILE A 128 23.99 11.65 -4.84
C ILE A 128 24.52 12.98 -5.36
N PHE A 129 24.13 14.11 -4.73
CA PHE A 129 24.58 15.44 -5.14
C PHE A 129 26.08 15.65 -4.89
N ALA A 130 26.60 15.23 -3.73
CA ALA A 130 28.01 15.35 -3.41
C ALA A 130 28.90 14.52 -4.37
N LEU A 131 28.45 13.30 -4.71
CA LEU A 131 29.13 12.44 -5.70
C LEU A 131 29.19 13.09 -7.07
N GLN A 132 28.08 13.63 -7.56
CA GLN A 132 27.98 14.27 -8.89
C GLN A 132 28.80 15.56 -9.01
N ASN A 133 29.02 16.25 -7.88
CA ASN A 133 29.74 17.53 -7.86
C ASN A 133 31.15 17.42 -7.24
N ASN A 134 31.65 16.22 -6.97
CA ASN A 134 32.98 15.94 -6.35
C ASN A 134 33.22 16.76 -5.08
N MET A 135 32.23 16.78 -4.17
CA MET A 135 32.30 17.54 -2.93
C MET A 135 32.97 16.73 -1.82
N GLU A 136 33.82 17.34 -1.01
CA GLU A 136 34.46 16.70 0.15
C GLU A 136 33.54 16.70 1.38
N THR A 137 32.62 17.66 1.46
CA THR A 137 31.67 17.80 2.55
C THR A 137 30.29 18.21 2.03
N ILE A 138 29.24 17.77 2.68
CA ILE A 138 27.85 18.12 2.35
C ILE A 138 27.02 18.20 3.63
N GLY A 139 26.07 19.16 3.69
CA GLY A 139 25.10 19.26 4.76
C GLY A 139 23.71 18.78 4.36
N ILE A 140 22.91 18.43 5.33
CA ILE A 140 21.46 18.27 5.20
C ILE A 140 20.74 19.24 6.10
N GLN A 141 19.60 19.70 5.63
CA GLN A 141 18.65 20.47 6.43
C GLN A 141 17.29 19.77 6.38
N MET A 142 16.71 19.55 7.55
CA MET A 142 15.32 19.10 7.68
C MET A 142 14.46 20.29 8.07
N THR A 143 13.55 20.69 7.20
CA THR A 143 12.64 21.82 7.40
C THR A 143 11.24 21.32 7.72
N TYR A 144 10.86 21.36 9.01
CA TYR A 144 9.50 21.02 9.46
C TYR A 144 8.64 22.26 9.55
N CYS A 145 7.44 22.22 8.98
CA CYS A 145 6.49 23.33 9.01
C CYS A 145 5.12 22.85 9.51
N ASN A 146 4.57 23.55 10.50
CA ASN A 146 3.19 23.33 10.91
C ASN A 146 2.23 23.91 9.86
N LEU A 147 1.30 23.08 9.35
CA LEU A 147 0.40 23.47 8.27
C LEU A 147 -0.67 24.49 8.68
N GLU A 148 -0.96 24.62 9.99
CA GLU A 148 -1.96 25.58 10.51
C GLU A 148 -1.32 26.92 10.94
N THR A 149 -0.20 26.84 11.68
CA THR A 149 0.47 28.03 12.26
C THR A 149 1.59 28.56 11.40
N GLU A 150 2.03 27.79 10.40
CA GLU A 150 3.18 28.06 9.52
C GLU A 150 4.51 28.24 10.29
N GLN A 151 4.56 27.84 11.54
CA GLN A 151 5.80 27.82 12.30
C GLN A 151 6.76 26.78 11.73
N THR A 152 8.03 27.15 11.60
CA THR A 152 9.08 26.28 11.05
C THR A 152 10.12 25.95 12.10
N LYS A 153 10.67 24.73 12.00
CA LYS A 153 11.81 24.26 12.77
C LYS A 153 12.81 23.57 11.85
N TYR A 154 14.08 23.90 12.04
CA TYR A 154 15.19 23.40 11.24
C TYR A 154 16.07 22.48 12.07
N PHE A 155 16.56 21.40 11.45
CA PHE A 155 17.61 20.56 11.95
C PHE A 155 18.69 20.47 10.89
N ARG A 156 19.95 20.72 11.23
CA ARG A 156 21.08 20.67 10.32
C ARG A 156 22.13 19.71 10.81
N GLU A 157 22.70 18.98 9.88
CA GLU A 157 23.84 18.09 10.11
C GLU A 157 24.80 18.21 8.94
N GLU A 158 26.09 18.02 9.20
CA GLU A 158 27.15 18.06 8.18
C GLU A 158 27.89 16.72 8.17
N PHE A 159 28.28 16.29 7.01
CA PHE A 159 28.98 15.02 6.79
C PHE A 159 30.19 15.24 5.89
N SER A 160 31.28 14.53 6.13
CA SER A 160 32.29 14.27 5.10
C SER A 160 31.72 13.36 4.02
N PHE A 161 32.29 13.43 2.82
CA PHE A 161 31.90 12.53 1.73
C PHE A 161 32.04 11.06 2.13
N GLU A 162 33.10 10.69 2.84
CA GLU A 162 33.32 9.31 3.27
C GLU A 162 32.26 8.82 4.28
N GLU A 163 31.81 9.67 5.20
CA GLU A 163 30.76 9.31 6.16
C GLU A 163 29.42 9.06 5.47
N ILE A 164 29.01 9.97 4.57
CA ILE A 164 27.72 9.84 3.89
C ILE A 164 27.76 8.71 2.85
N LYS A 165 28.92 8.49 2.20
CA LYS A 165 29.14 7.37 1.30
C LYS A 165 29.00 6.04 2.02
N LYS A 166 29.69 5.87 3.16
CA LYS A 166 29.58 4.65 3.95
C LYS A 166 28.13 4.37 4.35
N TRP A 167 27.42 5.38 4.82
CA TRP A 167 26.01 5.23 5.19
C TRP A 167 25.15 4.81 3.98
N PHE A 168 25.39 5.37 2.80
CA PHE A 168 24.66 5.00 1.58
C PHE A 168 25.02 3.58 1.13
N ASP A 169 26.29 3.20 1.22
CA ASP A 169 26.73 1.85 0.89
C ASP A 169 26.06 0.81 1.82
N ASP A 170 25.98 1.09 3.14
CA ASP A 170 25.27 0.25 4.11
C ASP A 170 23.76 0.12 3.75
N LEU A 171 23.11 1.21 3.34
CA LEU A 171 21.72 1.19 2.86
C LEU A 171 21.58 0.33 1.60
N MET A 172 22.51 0.44 0.65
CA MET A 172 22.50 -0.35 -0.58
C MET A 172 22.79 -1.82 -0.34
N GLU A 173 23.61 -2.18 0.64
CA GLU A 173 23.82 -3.56 1.05
C GLU A 173 22.50 -4.19 1.55
N GLU A 174 21.77 -3.48 2.39
CA GLU A 174 20.47 -3.96 2.88
C GLU A 174 19.42 -4.08 1.77
N TYR A 175 19.32 -3.11 0.88
CA TYR A 175 18.37 -3.18 -0.26
C TYR A 175 18.81 -4.20 -1.32
N GLY A 176 20.11 -4.38 -1.50
CA GLY A 176 20.70 -5.30 -2.47
C GLY A 176 20.23 -6.74 -2.31
N LYS A 177 19.96 -7.18 -1.09
CA LYS A 177 19.37 -8.50 -0.80
C LYS A 177 18.02 -8.68 -1.50
N TRP A 178 17.17 -7.65 -1.44
CA TRP A 178 15.85 -7.63 -2.07
C TRP A 178 15.92 -7.51 -3.58
N ALA A 179 16.81 -6.67 -4.10
CA ALA A 179 17.03 -6.53 -5.52
C ALA A 179 17.55 -7.83 -6.15
N THR A 180 18.51 -8.50 -5.49
CA THR A 180 19.01 -9.82 -5.91
C THR A 180 17.91 -10.85 -5.90
N PHE A 181 17.14 -10.96 -4.81
CA PHE A 181 16.00 -11.87 -4.71
C PHE A 181 15.00 -11.64 -5.86
N GLN A 182 14.64 -10.39 -6.14
CA GLN A 182 13.70 -10.05 -7.22
C GLN A 182 14.21 -10.51 -8.59
N CYS A 183 15.52 -10.32 -8.85
CA CYS A 183 16.13 -10.74 -10.12
C CYS A 183 16.20 -12.25 -10.26
N GLU A 184 16.62 -12.95 -9.20
CA GLU A 184 16.67 -14.42 -9.18
C GLU A 184 15.29 -15.04 -9.40
N MET A 185 14.28 -14.53 -8.70
CA MET A 185 12.90 -15.00 -8.85
C MET A 185 12.36 -14.73 -10.25
N LYS A 186 12.61 -13.54 -10.82
CA LYS A 186 12.23 -13.23 -12.20
C LYS A 186 12.89 -14.19 -13.18
N ASN A 187 14.20 -14.41 -13.05
CA ASN A 187 14.95 -15.28 -13.95
C ASN A 187 14.48 -16.75 -13.87
N GLN A 188 14.25 -17.28 -12.65
CA GLN A 188 13.72 -18.63 -12.43
C GLN A 188 12.31 -18.77 -13.01
N ARG A 189 11.44 -17.79 -12.77
CA ARG A 189 10.09 -17.74 -13.31
C ARG A 189 10.12 -17.79 -14.84
N GLN A 190 10.87 -16.89 -15.48
CA GLN A 190 10.94 -16.82 -16.94
C GLN A 190 11.52 -18.09 -17.58
N ALA A 191 12.55 -18.68 -16.99
CA ALA A 191 13.10 -19.96 -17.44
C ALA A 191 12.07 -21.09 -17.33
N SER A 192 11.37 -21.16 -16.19
CA SER A 192 10.35 -22.20 -15.93
C SER A 192 9.15 -22.13 -16.87
N ILE A 193 8.73 -20.91 -17.24
CA ILE A 193 7.57 -20.71 -18.15
C ILE A 193 7.88 -21.16 -19.58
N LYS A 194 9.12 -20.99 -20.04
CA LYS A 194 9.51 -21.41 -21.40
C LYS A 194 9.24 -22.88 -21.64
N GLU A 195 9.57 -23.73 -20.66
CA GLU A 195 9.45 -25.20 -20.75
C GLU A 195 8.06 -25.71 -20.30
N LEU A 196 7.20 -24.83 -19.78
CA LEU A 196 5.91 -25.21 -19.24
C LEU A 196 4.92 -25.55 -20.35
N ASP A 197 4.43 -26.80 -20.38
CA ASP A 197 3.38 -27.22 -21.27
C ASP A 197 2.00 -27.24 -20.59
N PHE A 198 0.94 -27.27 -21.41
CA PHE A 198 -0.41 -27.42 -20.89
C PHE A 198 -0.56 -28.83 -20.23
N PRO A 199 -0.96 -28.91 -18.94
CA PRO A 199 -0.81 -30.11 -18.14
C PRO A 199 -1.77 -31.25 -18.47
N PHE A 200 -2.65 -31.09 -19.47
CA PHE A 200 -3.67 -32.05 -19.85
C PHE A 200 -3.81 -32.18 -21.36
N GLU A 201 -4.42 -33.26 -21.84
CA GLU A 201 -4.97 -33.28 -23.18
C GLU A 201 -6.12 -32.28 -23.31
N TYR A 202 -6.11 -31.51 -24.40
CA TYR A 202 -7.13 -30.50 -24.61
C TYR A 202 -8.51 -31.12 -24.86
N ARG A 203 -9.48 -30.68 -24.07
CA ARG A 203 -10.90 -30.98 -24.32
C ARG A 203 -11.40 -30.22 -25.55
N PRO A 204 -12.51 -30.69 -26.20
CA PRO A 204 -13.12 -29.98 -27.32
C PRO A 204 -13.39 -28.50 -26.96
N GLY A 205 -12.92 -27.60 -27.80
CA GLY A 205 -13.04 -26.14 -27.61
C GLY A 205 -12.01 -25.49 -26.65
N GLN A 206 -11.34 -26.27 -25.78
CA GLN A 206 -10.43 -25.74 -24.76
C GLN A 206 -9.19 -25.09 -25.38
N LYS A 207 -8.60 -25.67 -26.44
CA LYS A 207 -7.45 -25.09 -27.15
C LYS A 207 -7.76 -23.73 -27.74
N LYS A 208 -8.98 -23.57 -28.29
CA LYS A 208 -9.45 -22.26 -28.80
C LYS A 208 -9.54 -21.26 -27.67
N LEU A 209 -10.12 -21.65 -26.55
CA LEU A 209 -10.28 -20.79 -25.37
C LEU A 209 -8.92 -20.28 -24.86
N VAL A 210 -7.95 -21.18 -24.64
CA VAL A 210 -6.57 -20.84 -24.24
C VAL A 210 -5.95 -19.83 -25.21
N SER A 211 -6.10 -20.07 -26.53
CA SER A 211 -5.61 -19.17 -27.58
C SER A 211 -6.29 -17.80 -27.56
N ASP A 212 -7.60 -17.75 -27.33
CA ASP A 212 -8.36 -16.50 -27.30
C ASP A 212 -8.00 -15.65 -26.06
N VAL A 213 -7.79 -16.29 -24.90
CA VAL A 213 -7.30 -15.61 -23.68
C VAL A 213 -5.91 -15.01 -23.91
N TYR A 214 -4.96 -15.82 -24.42
CA TYR A 214 -3.61 -15.33 -24.71
C TYR A 214 -3.60 -14.15 -25.69
N ARG A 215 -4.35 -14.26 -26.81
CA ARG A 215 -4.48 -13.16 -27.79
C ARG A 215 -5.11 -11.91 -27.22
N THR A 216 -6.02 -12.07 -26.27
CA THR A 216 -6.68 -10.94 -25.60
C THR A 216 -5.69 -10.19 -24.73
N ILE A 217 -4.87 -10.90 -23.95
CA ILE A 217 -3.80 -10.32 -23.14
C ILE A 217 -2.78 -9.60 -24.05
N MET A 218 -2.27 -10.26 -25.07
CA MET A 218 -1.32 -9.68 -26.04
C MET A 218 -1.85 -8.38 -26.68
N ARG A 219 -3.18 -8.28 -26.87
CA ARG A 219 -3.82 -7.10 -27.46
C ARG A 219 -4.25 -6.06 -26.43
N GLN A 220 -4.04 -6.30 -25.15
CA GLN A 220 -4.45 -5.47 -24.02
C GLN A 220 -5.96 -5.15 -24.07
N LYS A 221 -6.80 -6.18 -24.28
CA LYS A 221 -8.26 -6.04 -24.42
C LYS A 221 -9.00 -6.77 -23.30
N LEU A 222 -10.32 -6.55 -23.26
CA LEU A 222 -11.23 -7.28 -22.38
C LEU A 222 -11.81 -8.49 -23.12
N LEU A 223 -11.93 -9.63 -22.39
CA LEU A 223 -12.61 -10.83 -22.88
C LEU A 223 -13.70 -11.22 -21.89
N PHE A 224 -14.93 -11.27 -22.38
CA PHE A 224 -16.05 -11.91 -21.68
C PHE A 224 -16.23 -13.31 -22.22
N MET A 225 -16.15 -14.29 -21.33
CA MET A 225 -16.18 -15.69 -21.69
C MET A 225 -17.31 -16.40 -20.94
N GLN A 226 -18.15 -17.10 -21.68
CA GLN A 226 -19.14 -18.01 -21.12
C GLN A 226 -18.82 -19.43 -21.54
N ALA A 227 -18.60 -20.31 -20.57
CA ALA A 227 -18.29 -21.70 -20.82
C ALA A 227 -19.01 -22.60 -19.79
N PRO A 228 -19.49 -23.79 -20.18
CA PRO A 228 -20.15 -24.71 -19.26
C PRO A 228 -19.22 -25.17 -18.14
N THR A 229 -19.81 -25.69 -17.07
CA THR A 229 -19.03 -26.33 -15.98
C THR A 229 -18.29 -27.56 -16.51
N GLY A 230 -17.11 -27.83 -15.96
CA GLY A 230 -16.33 -29.02 -16.31
C GLY A 230 -15.42 -28.92 -17.54
N VAL A 231 -15.45 -27.81 -18.31
CA VAL A 231 -14.52 -27.61 -19.45
C VAL A 231 -13.09 -27.19 -19.02
N GLY A 232 -12.84 -27.02 -17.71
CA GLY A 232 -11.54 -26.57 -17.22
C GLY A 232 -11.29 -25.08 -17.42
N LYS A 233 -12.28 -24.21 -17.14
CA LYS A 233 -12.17 -22.75 -17.26
C LYS A 233 -10.92 -22.18 -16.57
N THR A 234 -10.69 -22.56 -15.32
CA THR A 234 -9.61 -22.01 -14.47
C THR A 234 -8.24 -22.23 -15.10
N ILE A 235 -7.89 -23.47 -15.48
CA ILE A 235 -6.61 -23.76 -16.13
C ILE A 235 -6.51 -23.11 -17.51
N SER A 236 -7.65 -23.00 -18.25
CA SER A 236 -7.68 -22.39 -19.57
C SER A 236 -7.55 -20.86 -19.55
N THR A 237 -7.64 -20.24 -18.39
CA THR A 237 -7.37 -18.81 -18.19
C THR A 237 -6.02 -18.57 -17.50
N ILE A 238 -5.67 -19.35 -16.48
CA ILE A 238 -4.40 -19.20 -15.75
C ILE A 238 -3.21 -19.57 -16.65
N PHE A 239 -3.23 -20.71 -17.35
CA PHE A 239 -2.10 -21.14 -18.16
C PHE A 239 -1.70 -20.11 -19.24
N PRO A 240 -2.61 -19.60 -20.09
CA PRO A 240 -2.23 -18.57 -21.07
C PRO A 240 -1.83 -17.23 -20.43
N ALA A 241 -2.33 -16.90 -19.24
CA ALA A 241 -1.87 -15.75 -18.48
C ALA A 241 -0.42 -15.93 -17.99
N VAL A 242 -0.07 -17.12 -17.48
CA VAL A 242 1.31 -17.48 -17.12
C VAL A 242 2.23 -17.40 -18.35
N LYS A 243 1.81 -17.96 -19.51
CA LYS A 243 2.58 -17.83 -20.75
C LYS A 243 2.80 -16.37 -21.17
N ALA A 244 1.78 -15.52 -21.01
CA ALA A 244 1.89 -14.10 -21.33
C ALA A 244 2.88 -13.38 -20.40
N VAL A 245 2.94 -13.73 -19.11
CA VAL A 245 3.98 -13.24 -18.18
C VAL A 245 5.37 -13.73 -18.63
N GLY A 246 5.49 -14.94 -19.14
CA GLY A 246 6.74 -15.48 -19.72
C GLY A 246 7.24 -14.70 -20.93
N GLU A 247 6.34 -14.08 -21.70
CA GLU A 247 6.65 -13.23 -22.86
C GLU A 247 6.74 -11.73 -22.46
N GLU A 248 6.82 -11.43 -21.16
CA GLU A 248 6.91 -10.07 -20.60
C GLU A 248 5.76 -9.14 -21.03
N LEU A 249 4.57 -9.72 -21.33
CA LEU A 249 3.35 -8.96 -21.65
C LEU A 249 2.64 -8.43 -20.40
N ALA A 250 3.02 -8.91 -19.24
CA ALA A 250 2.57 -8.42 -17.93
C ALA A 250 3.55 -8.86 -16.83
N ASP A 251 3.48 -8.16 -15.69
CA ASP A 251 4.31 -8.42 -14.53
C ASP A 251 3.71 -9.49 -13.62
N ARG A 252 2.39 -9.45 -13.41
CA ARG A 252 1.69 -10.24 -12.39
C ARG A 252 0.29 -10.65 -12.82
N ILE A 253 -0.23 -11.66 -12.14
CA ILE A 253 -1.59 -12.18 -12.33
C ILE A 253 -2.39 -11.95 -11.05
N PHE A 254 -3.54 -11.28 -11.17
CA PHE A 254 -4.56 -11.20 -10.14
C PHE A 254 -5.73 -12.12 -10.51
N TYR A 255 -5.94 -13.16 -9.73
CA TYR A 255 -7.10 -14.03 -9.84
C TYR A 255 -8.17 -13.62 -8.83
N LEU A 256 -9.26 -13.08 -9.34
CA LEU A 256 -10.30 -12.46 -8.53
C LEU A 256 -11.52 -13.36 -8.40
N THR A 257 -11.97 -13.57 -7.18
CA THR A 257 -13.11 -14.44 -6.88
C THR A 257 -13.92 -13.95 -5.69
N ALA A 258 -15.24 -14.18 -5.70
CA ALA A 258 -16.13 -13.83 -4.59
C ALA A 258 -16.27 -14.95 -3.54
N LYS A 259 -15.76 -16.17 -3.82
CA LYS A 259 -16.05 -17.34 -3.00
C LYS A 259 -14.78 -18.12 -2.64
N THR A 260 -14.72 -18.59 -1.41
CA THR A 260 -13.60 -19.40 -0.91
C THR A 260 -13.39 -20.67 -1.73
N ILE A 261 -14.46 -21.31 -2.23
CA ILE A 261 -14.39 -22.55 -3.04
C ILE A 261 -13.68 -22.27 -4.38
N THR A 262 -14.01 -21.18 -5.05
CA THR A 262 -13.38 -20.83 -6.33
C THR A 262 -11.93 -20.38 -6.16
N ALA A 263 -11.60 -19.74 -5.03
CA ALA A 263 -10.21 -19.46 -4.66
C ALA A 263 -9.38 -20.76 -4.49
N ALA A 264 -9.96 -21.81 -3.89
CA ALA A 264 -9.31 -23.11 -3.75
C ALA A 264 -8.99 -23.74 -5.11
N VAL A 265 -9.91 -23.66 -6.08
CA VAL A 265 -9.68 -24.18 -7.45
C VAL A 265 -8.56 -23.44 -8.16
N ALA A 266 -8.47 -22.10 -8.00
CA ALA A 266 -7.36 -21.31 -8.55
C ALA A 266 -6.02 -21.72 -7.91
N LYS A 267 -6.00 -21.87 -6.59
CA LYS A 267 -4.83 -22.33 -5.83
C LYS A 267 -4.37 -23.73 -6.31
N GLU A 268 -5.28 -24.69 -6.40
CA GLU A 268 -4.98 -26.02 -6.91
C GLU A 268 -4.44 -25.99 -8.35
N THR A 269 -4.92 -25.06 -9.17
CA THR A 269 -4.45 -24.86 -10.54
C THR A 269 -3.00 -24.33 -10.57
N PHE A 270 -2.66 -23.34 -9.75
CA PHE A 270 -1.27 -22.87 -9.64
C PHE A 270 -0.36 -23.97 -9.06
N ALA A 271 -0.79 -24.70 -8.03
CA ALA A 271 -0.05 -25.83 -7.48
C ALA A 271 0.16 -26.97 -8.51
N LEU A 272 -0.80 -27.20 -9.39
CA LEU A 272 -0.63 -28.13 -10.51
C LEU A 272 0.44 -27.65 -11.48
N LEU A 273 0.45 -26.37 -11.84
CA LEU A 273 1.49 -25.82 -12.72
C LEU A 273 2.87 -25.89 -12.07
N GLU A 274 2.97 -25.63 -10.75
CA GLU A 274 4.20 -25.78 -9.97
C GLU A 274 4.75 -27.21 -10.01
N LYS A 275 3.88 -28.20 -9.85
CA LYS A 275 4.25 -29.64 -10.01
C LYS A 275 4.74 -29.96 -11.41
N ASN A 276 4.31 -29.23 -12.43
CA ASN A 276 4.76 -29.34 -13.81
C ASN A 276 5.94 -28.42 -14.15
N GLY A 277 6.61 -27.85 -13.15
CA GLY A 277 7.85 -27.11 -13.31
C GLY A 277 7.73 -25.59 -13.24
N TYR A 278 6.52 -25.02 -13.16
CA TYR A 278 6.36 -23.57 -12.97
C TYR A 278 6.97 -23.10 -11.66
N ARG A 279 7.79 -22.06 -11.70
CA ARG A 279 8.44 -21.46 -10.52
C ARG A 279 8.02 -20.00 -10.40
N ALA A 280 7.15 -19.71 -9.42
CA ALA A 280 6.65 -18.38 -9.14
C ALA A 280 6.07 -18.31 -7.74
N LYS A 281 6.10 -17.13 -7.12
CA LYS A 281 5.48 -16.92 -5.83
C LYS A 281 3.98 -16.70 -5.98
N THR A 282 3.19 -17.50 -5.32
CA THR A 282 1.71 -17.42 -5.34
C THR A 282 1.20 -17.18 -3.92
N ILE A 283 0.33 -16.20 -3.73
CA ILE A 283 -0.30 -15.90 -2.43
C ILE A 283 -1.82 -15.81 -2.55
N GLN A 284 -2.50 -16.30 -1.53
CA GLN A 284 -3.93 -16.07 -1.33
C GLN A 284 -4.14 -15.02 -0.24
N ILE A 285 -4.63 -13.84 -0.62
CA ILE A 285 -4.99 -12.80 0.36
C ILE A 285 -6.22 -13.25 1.14
N THR A 286 -6.05 -13.31 2.46
CA THR A 286 -7.09 -13.69 3.41
C THR A 286 -7.58 -12.45 4.16
N ALA A 287 -8.89 -12.34 4.35
CA ALA A 287 -9.50 -11.22 5.05
C ALA A 287 -8.99 -11.09 6.49
N LYS A 288 -8.93 -9.84 6.97
CA LYS A 288 -8.38 -9.49 8.28
C LYS A 288 -9.05 -10.25 9.43
N GLU A 289 -10.36 -10.40 9.36
CA GLU A 289 -11.17 -11.11 10.37
C GLU A 289 -10.80 -12.59 10.49
N LYS A 290 -10.26 -13.18 9.42
CA LYS A 290 -9.84 -14.59 9.39
C LYS A 290 -8.37 -14.79 9.76
N LEU A 291 -7.57 -13.73 9.72
CA LEU A 291 -6.15 -13.75 10.06
C LEU A 291 -5.86 -13.22 11.46
N CYS A 292 -6.67 -12.28 11.97
CA CYS A 292 -6.42 -11.66 13.26
C CYS A 292 -6.57 -12.67 14.40
N PRO A 293 -5.53 -12.90 15.22
CA PRO A 293 -5.60 -13.80 16.35
C PRO A 293 -6.22 -13.16 17.59
N CYS A 294 -6.51 -11.86 17.57
CA CYS A 294 -7.10 -11.13 18.70
C CYS A 294 -8.62 -11.20 18.68
N ASP A 295 -9.26 -11.38 19.83
CA ASP A 295 -10.71 -11.39 19.96
C ASP A 295 -11.34 -10.05 19.53
N GLU A 296 -10.66 -8.94 19.84
CA GLU A 296 -11.04 -7.60 19.37
C GLU A 296 -9.98 -7.07 18.41
N MET A 297 -10.40 -6.65 17.21
CA MET A 297 -9.50 -6.12 16.17
C MET A 297 -9.09 -4.66 16.44
N GLU A 298 -8.47 -4.40 17.57
CA GLU A 298 -7.90 -3.10 17.92
C GLU A 298 -6.44 -3.02 17.50
N CYS A 299 -6.19 -2.46 16.31
CA CYS A 299 -4.85 -2.37 15.76
C CYS A 299 -4.09 -1.17 16.33
N ASN A 300 -3.57 -1.33 17.55
CA ASN A 300 -2.72 -0.33 18.22
C ASN A 300 -1.75 -1.03 19.18
N PRO A 301 -0.61 -0.40 19.52
CA PRO A 301 0.46 -1.03 20.30
C PRO A 301 0.11 -1.27 21.77
N VAL A 302 -1.00 -0.72 22.27
CA VAL A 302 -1.42 -0.88 23.68
C VAL A 302 -2.20 -2.16 23.89
N THR A 303 -3.05 -2.52 22.90
CA THR A 303 -3.98 -3.65 23.00
C THR A 303 -3.56 -4.86 22.18
N CYS A 304 -2.81 -4.66 21.08
CA CYS A 304 -2.39 -5.72 20.17
C CYS A 304 -0.88 -5.95 20.20
N PRO A 305 -0.40 -7.11 20.66
CA PRO A 305 1.04 -7.42 20.68
C PRO A 305 1.65 -7.50 19.29
N TYR A 306 0.88 -7.92 18.28
CA TYR A 306 1.31 -8.02 16.88
C TYR A 306 1.39 -6.65 16.19
N ALA A 307 0.71 -5.63 16.72
CA ALA A 307 0.80 -4.26 16.23
C ALA A 307 2.03 -3.53 16.77
N LYS A 308 2.45 -3.89 18.00
CA LYS A 308 3.60 -3.27 18.68
C LYS A 308 4.92 -3.69 18.01
N GLY A 309 5.69 -2.71 17.52
CA GLY A 309 6.97 -2.94 16.82
C GLY A 309 6.82 -3.77 15.55
N HIS A 310 5.68 -3.72 14.89
CA HIS A 310 5.42 -4.48 13.67
C HIS A 310 6.41 -4.13 12.56
N PHE A 311 6.60 -2.83 12.34
CA PHE A 311 7.47 -2.35 11.26
C PHE A 311 8.95 -2.64 11.49
N ASP A 312 9.37 -2.85 12.74
CA ASP A 312 10.75 -3.21 13.09
C ASP A 312 11.13 -4.64 12.64
N ARG A 313 10.13 -5.50 12.38
CA ARG A 313 10.34 -6.94 12.17
C ARG A 313 9.74 -7.49 10.89
N VAL A 314 8.84 -6.74 10.26
CA VAL A 314 8.05 -7.27 9.13
C VAL A 314 8.89 -7.51 7.88
N ASN A 315 9.96 -6.74 7.63
CA ASN A 315 10.86 -6.98 6.50
C ASN A 315 11.53 -8.36 6.60
N ASP A 316 12.09 -8.68 7.76
CA ASP A 316 12.70 -9.99 7.99
C ASP A 316 11.67 -11.12 7.89
N ALA A 317 10.47 -10.91 8.42
CA ALA A 317 9.40 -11.88 8.35
C ALA A 317 8.97 -12.16 6.89
N VAL A 318 8.84 -11.12 6.06
CA VAL A 318 8.51 -11.25 4.63
C VAL A 318 9.64 -11.97 3.89
N PHE A 319 10.88 -11.53 4.10
CA PHE A 319 12.05 -12.09 3.41
C PHE A 319 12.23 -13.59 3.69
N ASP A 320 12.15 -13.98 4.97
CA ASP A 320 12.22 -15.39 5.38
C ASP A 320 11.06 -16.23 4.80
N LEU A 321 9.84 -15.71 4.80
CA LEU A 321 8.68 -16.40 4.24
C LEU A 321 8.81 -16.64 2.74
N LEU A 322 9.24 -15.63 2.00
CA LEU A 322 9.46 -15.72 0.55
C LEU A 322 10.53 -16.74 0.17
N HIS A 323 11.56 -16.96 1.01
CA HIS A 323 12.59 -17.97 0.75
C HIS A 323 12.11 -19.40 1.06
N ARG A 324 11.14 -19.56 1.96
CA ARG A 324 10.65 -20.87 2.38
C ARG A 324 9.50 -21.43 1.55
N CYS A 325 8.63 -20.55 1.03
CA CYS A 325 7.38 -20.93 0.41
C CYS A 325 7.28 -20.42 -1.03
N GLU A 326 6.88 -21.33 -1.98
CA GLU A 326 6.45 -20.93 -3.32
C GLU A 326 4.95 -20.58 -3.31
N MET A 327 4.13 -21.44 -2.72
CA MET A 327 2.72 -21.22 -2.47
C MET A 327 2.54 -20.76 -1.02
N ILE A 328 2.06 -19.54 -0.81
CA ILE A 328 1.90 -18.91 0.52
C ILE A 328 0.43 -18.94 0.90
N GLU A 329 0.13 -19.74 1.90
CA GLU A 329 -1.22 -19.95 2.39
C GLU A 329 -1.47 -19.27 3.74
N ARG A 330 -2.73 -19.33 4.18
CA ARG A 330 -3.15 -18.73 5.47
C ARG A 330 -2.31 -19.25 6.65
N ASP A 331 -2.03 -20.54 6.69
CA ASP A 331 -1.33 -21.17 7.82
C ASP A 331 0.15 -20.81 7.83
N ASP A 332 0.77 -20.58 6.66
CA ASP A 332 2.14 -20.07 6.54
C ASP A 332 2.23 -18.65 7.09
N ILE A 333 1.25 -17.78 6.73
CA ILE A 333 1.15 -16.42 7.24
C ILE A 333 0.98 -16.40 8.77
N LEU A 334 0.10 -17.24 9.32
CA LEU A 334 -0.13 -17.30 10.76
C LEU A 334 1.10 -17.79 11.52
N SER A 335 1.73 -18.86 11.04
CA SER A 335 2.96 -19.41 11.63
C SER A 335 4.11 -18.40 11.60
N GLN A 336 4.25 -17.68 10.48
CA GLN A 336 5.27 -16.66 10.32
C GLN A 336 5.01 -15.43 11.19
N ALA A 337 3.74 -15.00 11.26
CA ALA A 337 3.32 -13.90 12.11
C ALA A 337 3.58 -14.16 13.60
N ASP A 338 3.34 -15.38 14.06
CA ASP A 338 3.68 -15.80 15.43
C ASP A 338 5.19 -15.80 15.67
N ARG A 339 5.96 -16.36 14.74
CA ARG A 339 7.42 -16.45 14.86
C ARG A 339 8.10 -15.08 15.01
N TYR A 340 7.63 -14.09 14.26
CA TYR A 340 8.18 -12.73 14.26
C TYR A 340 7.38 -11.74 15.12
N THR A 341 6.26 -12.14 15.68
CA THR A 341 5.33 -11.29 16.43
C THR A 341 4.93 -10.05 15.60
N VAL A 342 4.43 -10.28 14.39
CA VAL A 342 3.96 -9.23 13.46
C VAL A 342 2.49 -9.45 13.12
N CYS A 343 1.78 -8.38 12.73
CA CYS A 343 0.39 -8.49 12.32
C CYS A 343 0.23 -9.42 11.10
N PRO A 344 -0.50 -10.53 11.19
CA PRO A 344 -0.61 -11.48 10.09
C PRO A 344 -1.32 -10.90 8.86
N PHE A 345 -2.24 -9.95 9.03
CA PHE A 345 -2.90 -9.30 7.91
C PHE A 345 -1.96 -8.38 7.14
N GLU A 346 -1.22 -7.51 7.83
CA GLU A 346 -0.23 -6.64 7.17
C GLU A 346 0.93 -7.45 6.58
N LEU A 347 1.39 -8.51 7.27
CA LEU A 347 2.37 -9.46 6.73
C LEU A 347 1.88 -10.07 5.40
N CYS A 348 0.62 -10.51 5.33
CA CYS A 348 0.02 -11.05 4.11
C CYS A 348 0.04 -10.03 2.97
N LEU A 349 -0.32 -8.77 3.25
CA LEU A 349 -0.33 -7.70 2.25
C LEU A 349 1.10 -7.29 1.81
N ASP A 350 2.06 -7.24 2.74
CA ASP A 350 3.45 -6.94 2.43
C ASP A 350 4.09 -8.06 1.58
N THR A 351 3.83 -9.31 1.94
CA THR A 351 4.29 -10.48 1.16
C THR A 351 3.71 -10.49 -0.25
N ALA A 352 2.42 -10.10 -0.42
CA ALA A 352 1.78 -10.03 -1.73
C ALA A 352 2.50 -9.07 -2.68
N SER A 353 3.18 -8.04 -2.17
CA SER A 353 3.95 -7.09 -2.98
C SER A 353 5.14 -7.74 -3.71
N TRP A 354 5.57 -8.92 -3.27
CA TRP A 354 6.68 -9.69 -3.83
C TRP A 354 6.23 -10.93 -4.62
N CYS A 355 4.91 -11.21 -4.65
CA CYS A 355 4.37 -12.38 -5.32
C CYS A 355 4.00 -12.09 -6.79
N ASP A 356 4.11 -13.13 -7.63
CA ASP A 356 3.78 -13.09 -9.06
C ASP A 356 2.29 -13.32 -9.31
N ASN A 357 1.69 -14.21 -8.51
CA ASN A 357 0.28 -14.57 -8.62
C ASN A 357 -0.46 -14.24 -7.32
N ILE A 358 -1.52 -13.47 -7.41
CA ILE A 358 -2.29 -12.99 -6.26
C ILE A 358 -3.74 -13.45 -6.42
N ILE A 359 -4.19 -14.31 -5.52
CA ILE A 359 -5.58 -14.78 -5.45
C ILE A 359 -6.28 -13.96 -4.37
N CYS A 360 -7.34 -13.25 -4.71
CA CYS A 360 -8.05 -12.39 -3.75
C CYS A 360 -9.53 -12.18 -4.10
N ASP A 361 -10.27 -11.61 -3.15
CA ASP A 361 -11.65 -11.14 -3.39
C ASP A 361 -11.66 -9.90 -4.31
N TYR A 362 -12.75 -9.70 -5.04
CA TYR A 362 -12.98 -8.53 -5.90
C TYR A 362 -12.77 -7.20 -5.17
N ASN A 363 -13.09 -7.13 -3.87
CA ASN A 363 -12.97 -5.93 -3.06
C ASN A 363 -11.54 -5.40 -3.06
N TYR A 364 -10.54 -6.28 -3.06
CA TYR A 364 -9.13 -5.87 -3.05
C TYR A 364 -8.66 -5.15 -4.32
N VAL A 365 -9.47 -5.18 -5.38
CA VAL A 365 -9.18 -4.46 -6.63
C VAL A 365 -10.18 -3.33 -6.89
N PHE A 366 -11.47 -3.55 -6.62
CA PHE A 366 -12.52 -2.66 -7.09
C PHE A 366 -13.21 -1.82 -6.02
N ASP A 367 -13.09 -2.18 -4.73
CA ASP A 367 -13.73 -1.41 -3.67
C ASP A 367 -12.91 -0.14 -3.35
N PRO A 368 -13.48 1.07 -3.46
CA PRO A 368 -12.78 2.33 -3.24
C PRO A 368 -12.20 2.49 -1.83
N ASN A 369 -12.71 1.73 -0.85
CA ASN A 369 -12.27 1.80 0.54
C ASN A 369 -11.24 0.72 0.93
N VAL A 370 -11.24 -0.43 0.21
CA VAL A 370 -10.50 -1.64 0.59
C VAL A 370 -9.43 -2.04 -0.42
N TYR A 371 -9.45 -1.45 -1.64
CA TYR A 371 -8.51 -1.82 -2.69
C TYR A 371 -7.04 -1.77 -2.25
N LEU A 372 -6.22 -2.63 -2.83
CA LEU A 372 -4.79 -2.76 -2.52
C LEU A 372 -4.00 -1.52 -2.98
N LYS A 373 -3.89 -0.52 -2.11
CA LYS A 373 -3.16 0.72 -2.39
C LYS A 373 -1.71 0.45 -2.81
N ARG A 374 -1.09 -0.62 -2.31
CA ARG A 374 0.27 -1.05 -2.69
C ARG A 374 0.44 -1.31 -4.19
N PHE A 375 -0.65 -1.61 -4.90
CA PHE A 375 -0.65 -1.90 -6.34
C PHE A 375 -1.40 -0.86 -7.19
N PHE A 376 -2.45 -0.26 -6.64
CA PHE A 376 -3.42 0.51 -7.43
C PHE A 376 -3.55 1.97 -7.01
N GLN A 377 -2.74 2.44 -6.07
CA GLN A 377 -2.74 3.87 -5.70
C GLN A 377 -2.20 4.70 -6.87
N GLU A 378 -2.70 5.93 -6.99
CA GLU A 378 -2.23 6.89 -7.98
C GLU A 378 -0.69 7.05 -7.93
N GLY A 379 -0.06 6.99 -9.09
CA GLY A 379 1.41 7.04 -9.22
C GLY A 379 2.12 5.69 -9.21
N ILE A 380 1.46 4.59 -8.80
CA ILE A 380 2.00 3.23 -8.91
C ILE A 380 1.65 2.67 -10.29
N LYS A 381 2.67 2.18 -11.00
CA LYS A 381 2.52 1.58 -12.33
C LYS A 381 2.88 0.10 -12.27
N GLY A 382 2.17 -0.71 -13.02
CA GLY A 382 2.46 -2.13 -13.21
C GLY A 382 1.54 -2.69 -14.27
N ASP A 383 2.03 -3.66 -15.03
CA ASP A 383 1.28 -4.36 -16.06
C ASP A 383 0.67 -5.63 -15.47
N TYR A 384 -0.64 -5.61 -15.22
CA TYR A 384 -1.33 -6.68 -14.52
C TYR A 384 -2.37 -7.37 -15.40
N ILE A 385 -2.46 -8.69 -15.26
CA ILE A 385 -3.53 -9.50 -15.84
C ILE A 385 -4.59 -9.75 -14.75
N PHE A 386 -5.82 -9.36 -15.01
CA PHE A 386 -6.95 -9.64 -14.11
C PHE A 386 -7.79 -10.78 -14.67
N LEU A 387 -7.83 -11.90 -13.96
CA LEU A 387 -8.69 -13.04 -14.24
C LEU A 387 -9.88 -12.99 -13.27
N ILE A 388 -11.05 -12.64 -13.75
CA ILE A 388 -12.24 -12.43 -12.93
C ILE A 388 -13.16 -13.64 -13.07
N ASP A 389 -13.17 -14.50 -12.06
CA ASP A 389 -14.02 -15.69 -12.03
C ASP A 389 -15.44 -15.34 -11.62
N GLU A 390 -16.44 -16.04 -12.19
CA GLU A 390 -17.86 -15.81 -11.93
C GLU A 390 -18.26 -14.31 -12.03
N ALA A 391 -17.77 -13.63 -13.09
CA ALA A 391 -17.91 -12.18 -13.29
C ALA A 391 -19.36 -11.64 -13.24
N HIS A 392 -20.36 -12.52 -13.39
CA HIS A 392 -21.78 -12.14 -13.21
C HIS A 392 -22.06 -11.60 -11.79
N ASN A 393 -21.30 -12.01 -10.78
CA ASN A 393 -21.43 -11.50 -9.43
C ASN A 393 -20.96 -10.05 -9.29
N MET A 394 -20.17 -9.53 -10.23
CA MET A 394 -19.64 -8.16 -10.16
C MET A 394 -20.73 -7.09 -10.16
N VAL A 395 -21.87 -7.35 -10.82
CA VAL A 395 -22.99 -6.39 -10.87
C VAL A 395 -23.52 -6.12 -9.47
N GLU A 396 -23.79 -7.16 -8.70
CA GLU A 396 -24.29 -7.02 -7.33
C GLU A 396 -23.20 -6.53 -6.37
N ARG A 397 -21.96 -7.07 -6.53
CA ARG A 397 -20.83 -6.65 -5.72
C ARG A 397 -20.47 -5.17 -5.91
N SER A 398 -20.50 -4.67 -7.15
CA SER A 398 -20.23 -3.25 -7.40
C SER A 398 -21.31 -2.35 -6.80
N ARG A 399 -22.58 -2.76 -6.84
CA ARG A 399 -23.64 -2.04 -6.13
C ARG A 399 -23.35 -1.95 -4.63
N GLN A 400 -22.93 -3.05 -4.00
CA GLN A 400 -22.57 -3.06 -2.57
C GLN A 400 -21.36 -2.18 -2.27
N MET A 401 -20.30 -2.25 -3.08
CA MET A 401 -19.07 -1.45 -2.91
C MET A 401 -19.32 0.06 -2.98
N TYR A 402 -20.28 0.47 -3.81
CA TYR A 402 -20.61 1.89 -4.02
C TYR A 402 -21.92 2.31 -3.33
N SER A 403 -22.44 1.50 -2.40
CA SER A 403 -23.63 1.81 -1.62
C SER A 403 -23.29 1.96 -0.16
N ALA A 404 -23.95 2.92 0.49
CA ALA A 404 -23.90 3.08 1.94
C ALA A 404 -25.31 3.07 2.52
N GLN A 405 -25.45 2.57 3.74
CA GLN A 405 -26.73 2.52 4.45
C GLN A 405 -26.63 3.27 5.76
N ILE A 406 -27.69 4.01 6.09
CA ILE A 406 -27.79 4.76 7.33
C ILE A 406 -29.14 4.44 7.96
N TYR A 407 -29.10 4.03 9.23
CA TYR A 407 -30.31 3.72 9.99
C TYR A 407 -30.59 4.82 11.01
N LYS A 408 -31.82 5.30 11.02
CA LYS A 408 -32.28 6.34 11.95
C LYS A 408 -32.11 5.92 13.42
N GLU A 409 -32.28 4.65 13.71
CA GLU A 409 -32.15 4.04 15.04
C GLU A 409 -30.74 4.19 15.61
N ASP A 410 -29.71 4.17 14.78
CA ASP A 410 -28.32 4.35 15.19
C ASP A 410 -28.09 5.77 15.72
N PHE A 411 -28.65 6.80 15.05
CA PHE A 411 -28.58 8.18 15.53
C PHE A 411 -29.21 8.35 16.91
N LEU A 412 -30.33 7.67 17.18
CA LEU A 412 -30.98 7.71 18.48
C LEU A 412 -30.17 7.01 19.56
N THR A 413 -29.53 5.91 19.22
CA THR A 413 -28.69 5.15 20.16
C THR A 413 -27.46 5.96 20.54
N VAL A 414 -26.72 6.46 19.53
CA VAL A 414 -25.53 7.31 19.76
C VAL A 414 -25.91 8.61 20.48
N LYS A 415 -27.09 9.19 20.20
CA LYS A 415 -27.57 10.38 20.92
C LYS A 415 -27.75 10.11 22.42
N ARG A 416 -28.30 8.93 22.81
CA ARG A 416 -28.45 8.57 24.23
C ARG A 416 -27.09 8.50 24.93
N ILE A 417 -26.10 7.91 24.29
CA ILE A 417 -24.74 7.79 24.79
C ILE A 417 -24.10 9.19 24.93
N MET A 418 -24.19 10.00 23.88
CA MET A 418 -23.52 11.31 23.84
C MET A 418 -24.17 12.40 24.69
N LYS A 419 -25.38 12.17 25.21
CA LYS A 419 -26.12 13.13 26.05
C LYS A 419 -25.35 13.56 27.30
N GLU A 420 -24.59 12.64 27.89
CA GLU A 420 -23.80 12.88 29.12
C GLU A 420 -22.37 13.36 28.82
N HIS A 421 -21.89 13.22 27.57
CA HIS A 421 -20.50 13.49 27.19
C HIS A 421 -20.33 14.77 26.34
N SER A 422 -21.25 15.04 25.41
CA SER A 422 -21.13 16.19 24.52
C SER A 422 -22.47 16.74 24.04
N ARG A 423 -22.84 17.90 24.54
CA ARG A 423 -24.06 18.60 24.13
C ARG A 423 -24.04 19.07 22.66
N SER A 424 -22.85 19.32 22.08
CA SER A 424 -22.70 19.69 20.68
C SER A 424 -23.00 18.54 19.75
N ILE A 425 -22.48 17.32 20.06
CA ILE A 425 -22.73 16.09 19.31
C ILE A 425 -24.20 15.66 19.47
N GLU A 426 -24.74 15.73 20.69
CA GLU A 426 -26.17 15.44 20.93
C GLU A 426 -27.08 16.27 20.03
N LYS A 427 -26.84 17.58 19.93
CA LYS A 427 -27.62 18.49 19.06
C LYS A 427 -27.43 18.16 17.57
N ALA A 428 -26.22 17.82 17.14
CA ALA A 428 -25.94 17.45 15.75
C ALA A 428 -26.68 16.16 15.37
N LEU A 429 -26.63 15.14 16.24
CA LEU A 429 -27.37 13.88 16.08
C LEU A 429 -28.90 14.11 16.04
N GLU A 430 -29.41 14.98 16.89
CA GLU A 430 -30.84 15.35 16.87
C GLU A 430 -31.25 16.02 15.56
N LYS A 431 -30.38 16.90 15.03
CA LYS A 431 -30.62 17.55 13.72
C LYS A 431 -30.66 16.52 12.59
N CYS A 432 -29.71 15.60 12.53
CA CYS A 432 -29.71 14.51 11.56
C CYS A 432 -30.96 13.63 11.68
N ASN A 433 -31.34 13.23 12.90
CA ASN A 433 -32.54 12.45 13.15
C ASN A 433 -33.83 13.19 12.72
N LYS A 434 -33.92 14.51 12.93
CA LYS A 434 -35.07 15.31 12.46
C LYS A 434 -35.20 15.33 10.95
N ILE A 435 -34.06 15.40 10.21
CA ILE A 435 -34.06 15.35 8.76
C ILE A 435 -34.57 13.98 8.28
N LEU A 436 -34.02 12.88 8.81
CA LEU A 436 -34.45 11.52 8.49
C LEU A 436 -35.95 11.30 8.82
N LEU A 437 -36.42 11.88 9.92
CA LEU A 437 -37.83 11.80 10.30
C LEU A 437 -38.74 12.58 9.33
N GLY A 438 -38.26 13.72 8.82
CA GLY A 438 -38.95 14.50 7.77
C GLY A 438 -39.09 13.67 6.50
N MET A 439 -37.98 13.11 6.00
CA MET A 439 -37.98 12.22 4.84
C MET A 439 -38.92 11.03 4.99
N LYS A 440 -38.92 10.41 6.19
CA LYS A 440 -39.84 9.28 6.48
C LYS A 440 -41.31 9.68 6.43
N ARG A 441 -41.68 10.90 6.83
CA ARG A 441 -43.09 11.38 6.80
C ARG A 441 -43.58 11.66 5.40
N GLU A 442 -42.68 11.96 4.46
CA GLU A 442 -42.94 12.19 3.06
C GLU A 442 -42.95 10.90 2.22
N CYS A 443 -42.68 9.75 2.85
CA CYS A 443 -42.52 8.46 2.19
C CYS A 443 -43.55 7.45 2.71
N GLU A 444 -44.34 6.87 1.83
CA GLU A 444 -45.25 5.77 2.21
C GLU A 444 -44.55 4.42 2.20
N ASN A 445 -43.88 4.05 1.09
CA ASN A 445 -43.12 2.79 0.97
C ASN A 445 -41.62 3.06 0.75
N TYR A 446 -41.28 3.80 -0.29
CA TYR A 446 -39.91 4.27 -0.58
C TYR A 446 -39.99 5.59 -1.39
N THR A 447 -38.92 6.38 -1.26
CA THR A 447 -38.75 7.61 -2.04
C THR A 447 -37.34 7.68 -2.57
N VAL A 448 -37.15 8.11 -3.84
CA VAL A 448 -35.87 8.33 -4.46
C VAL A 448 -35.58 9.83 -4.46
N TYR A 449 -34.42 10.21 -3.98
CA TYR A 449 -33.93 11.58 -3.99
C TYR A 449 -32.70 11.67 -4.90
N ASP A 450 -32.70 12.63 -5.80
CA ASP A 450 -31.53 12.90 -6.66
C ASP A 450 -30.39 13.59 -5.91
N THR A 451 -30.73 14.31 -4.84
CA THR A 451 -29.76 15.01 -3.99
C THR A 451 -30.18 14.96 -2.53
N PHE A 452 -29.20 14.91 -1.63
CA PHE A 452 -29.46 14.92 -0.19
C PHE A 452 -29.47 16.33 0.43
N GLY A 453 -29.24 17.39 -0.36
CA GLY A 453 -29.37 18.79 0.07
C GLY A 453 -28.70 19.10 1.42
N ASN A 454 -29.46 19.70 2.34
CA ASN A 454 -28.98 20.10 3.68
C ASN A 454 -28.56 18.93 4.59
N MET A 455 -28.91 17.69 4.22
CA MET A 455 -28.52 16.50 4.97
C MET A 455 -27.00 16.28 4.92
N VAL A 456 -26.38 16.50 3.75
CA VAL A 456 -24.90 16.37 3.59
C VAL A 456 -24.15 17.26 4.58
N PHE A 457 -24.52 18.56 4.65
CA PHE A 457 -23.90 19.50 5.57
C PHE A 457 -24.11 19.12 7.05
N SER A 458 -25.26 18.57 7.37
CA SER A 458 -25.56 18.13 8.74
C SER A 458 -24.74 16.91 9.12
N PHE A 459 -24.50 15.95 8.21
CA PHE A 459 -23.61 14.82 8.41
C PHE A 459 -22.15 15.24 8.48
N MET A 460 -21.67 16.08 7.58
CA MET A 460 -20.30 16.59 7.64
C MET A 460 -20.00 17.23 8.98
N ARG A 461 -20.91 18.09 9.48
CA ARG A 461 -20.76 18.69 10.81
C ARG A 461 -20.74 17.66 11.93
N LEU A 462 -21.61 16.66 11.86
CA LEU A 462 -21.64 15.57 12.85
C LEU A 462 -20.32 14.79 12.83
N MET A 463 -19.81 14.45 11.66
CA MET A 463 -18.54 13.75 11.49
C MET A 463 -17.38 14.55 12.10
N THR A 464 -17.27 15.85 11.80
CA THR A 464 -16.23 16.71 12.40
C THR A 464 -16.29 16.72 13.93
N LEU A 465 -17.47 16.86 14.50
CA LEU A 465 -17.64 16.86 15.96
C LEU A 465 -17.31 15.50 16.60
N LEU A 466 -17.64 14.40 15.92
CA LEU A 466 -17.30 13.05 16.37
C LEU A 466 -15.79 12.81 16.28
N ASP A 467 -15.14 13.25 15.22
CA ASP A 467 -13.69 13.13 15.05
C ASP A 467 -12.94 13.92 16.13
N GLU A 468 -13.34 15.15 16.42
CA GLU A 468 -12.78 15.94 17.53
C GLU A 468 -12.93 15.26 18.87
N PHE A 469 -14.12 14.68 19.14
CA PHE A 469 -14.38 13.94 20.37
C PHE A 469 -13.53 12.69 20.48
N LEU A 470 -13.42 11.90 19.39
CA LEU A 470 -12.65 10.66 19.37
C LEU A 470 -11.14 10.92 19.50
N GLN A 471 -10.62 12.04 18.97
CA GLN A 471 -9.23 12.45 19.18
C GLN A 471 -8.97 12.71 20.67
N LYS A 472 -9.81 13.52 21.32
CA LYS A 472 -9.69 13.79 22.75
C LYS A 472 -9.81 12.51 23.59
N ALA A 473 -10.76 11.63 23.26
CA ALA A 473 -10.93 10.36 23.95
C ALA A 473 -9.71 9.43 23.84
N ASN A 474 -8.96 9.48 22.74
CA ASN A 474 -7.73 8.70 22.55
C ASN A 474 -6.55 9.21 23.38
N GLU A 475 -6.52 10.49 23.79
CA GLU A 475 -5.50 11.07 24.68
C GLU A 475 -5.59 10.54 26.11
N PHE A 476 -6.75 9.98 26.51
CA PHE A 476 -7.00 9.45 27.86
C PHE A 476 -7.20 7.93 27.87
N PRO A 477 -6.17 7.11 28.10
CA PRO A 477 -6.20 5.65 27.86
C PRO A 477 -7.17 4.83 28.75
N ARG A 478 -7.80 5.42 29.77
CA ARG A 478 -8.75 4.73 30.69
C ARG A 478 -10.06 5.49 30.94
N SER A 479 -10.39 6.48 30.11
CA SER A 479 -11.60 7.28 30.34
C SER A 479 -12.87 6.60 29.82
N GLU A 480 -14.00 6.98 30.39
CA GLU A 480 -15.31 6.52 29.95
C GLU A 480 -15.63 7.00 28.52
N GLU A 481 -15.09 8.17 28.12
CA GLU A 481 -15.14 8.69 26.76
C GLU A 481 -14.53 7.74 25.74
N ARG A 482 -13.46 7.00 26.10
CA ARG A 482 -12.87 5.99 25.23
C ARG A 482 -13.81 4.82 24.95
N ARG A 483 -14.56 4.34 25.97
CA ARG A 483 -15.57 3.29 25.79
C ARG A 483 -16.69 3.77 24.88
N VAL A 484 -17.15 4.99 25.07
CA VAL A 484 -18.16 5.64 24.23
C VAL A 484 -17.65 5.84 22.81
N GLY A 485 -16.38 6.25 22.65
CA GLY A 485 -15.72 6.38 21.34
C GLY A 485 -15.67 5.05 20.57
N LYS A 486 -15.40 3.92 21.27
CA LYS A 486 -15.46 2.58 20.67
C LYS A 486 -16.86 2.24 20.16
N GLU A 487 -17.89 2.45 20.96
CA GLU A 487 -19.29 2.19 20.57
C GLU A 487 -19.72 3.05 19.38
N CYS A 488 -19.26 4.31 19.31
CA CYS A 488 -19.49 5.17 18.16
C CYS A 488 -18.75 4.66 16.91
N ARG A 489 -17.48 4.26 17.02
CA ARG A 489 -16.71 3.72 15.89
C ARG A 489 -17.30 2.42 15.36
N SER A 490 -17.67 1.49 16.24
CA SER A 490 -18.22 0.18 15.82
C SER A 490 -19.51 0.30 15.01
N ARG A 491 -20.27 1.38 15.19
CA ARG A 491 -21.55 1.60 14.50
C ARG A 491 -21.44 2.44 13.23
N TRP A 492 -20.35 3.21 13.06
CA TRP A 492 -20.23 4.21 12.00
C TRP A 492 -18.95 4.03 11.16
N SER A 493 -18.15 3.03 11.47
CA SER A 493 -16.98 2.73 10.65
C SER A 493 -17.40 2.02 9.35
N PRO A 494 -16.98 2.48 8.18
CA PRO A 494 -17.19 1.76 6.92
C PRO A 494 -16.38 0.46 6.84
N TYR A 495 -15.66 0.07 7.90
CA TYR A 495 -14.74 -1.09 7.95
C TYR A 495 -15.29 -2.23 8.83
N HIS A 496 -16.58 -2.52 8.72
CA HIS A 496 -17.17 -3.74 9.29
C HIS A 496 -17.57 -4.72 8.20
#